data_7ac3df8a65dc8e9be388ef3b9ea5757f
#
_entry.id   7ac3df8a65dc8e9be388ef3b9ea5757f
#
_cell.length_a   1.000
_cell.length_b   1.000
_cell.length_c   1.000
_cell.angle_alpha   90.00
_cell.angle_beta   90.00
_cell.angle_gamma   90.00
#
_symmetry.space_group_name_H-M   'P 1'
#
loop_
_entity.id
_entity.type
_entity.pdbx_description
1 polymer ?
#
loop_
_entity_poly.entity_id
_entity_poly.type
_entity_poly.pdbx_seq_one_letter_code
_entity_poly.pdbx_strand_id
1 'polypeptide(L)'
;MFQTYFRTIFKIDKKSTFICIIYNLLKQLLNVFYGVYFLRLILVHVETDRDLTAVLWVLLGMLAINVAFHFGDQYFKNVYTPVFQTKLEQYLYEMISDRAADVPYDQYCQPEFLNLYQRLLDNTAKNILQVWNSIGTLFGLVEAFVLILFYIGKVDWFAIVLSVLPLFYSYVVGAKGAKYRHAFNQALTFPTRKKEYAKRVFYLPQYAKELRTT
;
A
#
# COMPACT_ATOMS: atom_id res chain seq x y z
N MET A 1 -12.49 -11.61 7.58
CA MET A 1 -12.07 -10.20 7.62
C MET A 1 -11.60 -9.67 6.25
N PHE A 2 -10.61 -10.28 5.59
CA PHE A 2 -10.13 -9.85 4.26
C PHE A 2 -11.24 -9.85 3.18
N GLN A 3 -12.08 -10.88 3.13
CA GLN A 3 -13.21 -10.96 2.21
C GLN A 3 -14.22 -9.82 2.36
N THR A 4 -14.44 -9.37 3.58
CA THR A 4 -15.36 -8.26 3.87
C THR A 4 -14.81 -6.95 3.32
N TYR A 5 -13.52 -6.64 3.57
CA TYR A 5 -12.87 -5.46 3.00
C TYR A 5 -12.83 -5.49 1.47
N PHE A 6 -12.51 -6.64 0.89
CA PHE A 6 -12.49 -6.83 -0.55
C PHE A 6 -13.87 -6.55 -1.18
N ARG A 7 -14.92 -7.14 -0.59
CA ARG A 7 -16.31 -6.91 -1.04
C ARG A 7 -16.73 -5.45 -0.93
N THR A 8 -16.33 -4.77 0.14
CA THR A 8 -16.62 -3.35 0.35
C THR A 8 -15.94 -2.48 -0.69
N ILE A 9 -14.64 -2.69 -0.96
CA ILE A 9 -13.87 -1.96 -1.97
C ILE A 9 -14.51 -2.08 -3.35
N PHE A 10 -14.86 -3.31 -3.75
CA PHE A 10 -15.53 -3.55 -5.04
C PHE A 10 -16.95 -2.97 -5.11
N LYS A 11 -17.62 -2.79 -3.96
CA LYS A 11 -18.94 -2.19 -3.90
C LYS A 11 -18.89 -0.67 -4.04
N ILE A 12 -17.83 -0.04 -3.54
CA ILE A 12 -17.64 1.41 -3.58
C ILE A 12 -17.30 1.87 -5.00
N ASP A 13 -16.24 1.32 -5.58
CA ASP A 13 -15.82 1.70 -6.94
C ASP A 13 -15.04 0.56 -7.63
N LYS A 14 -15.76 -0.21 -8.44
CA LYS A 14 -15.18 -1.29 -9.25
C LYS A 14 -14.16 -0.78 -10.25
N LYS A 15 -14.43 0.39 -10.86
CA LYS A 15 -13.56 0.97 -11.90
C LYS A 15 -12.21 1.36 -11.31
N SER A 16 -12.20 2.04 -10.16
CA SER A 16 -10.96 2.44 -9.49
C SER A 16 -10.12 1.26 -9.05
N THR A 17 -10.76 0.20 -8.56
CA THR A 17 -10.04 -1.02 -8.17
C THR A 17 -9.41 -1.71 -9.37
N PHE A 18 -10.13 -1.79 -10.49
CA PHE A 18 -9.61 -2.39 -11.71
C PHE A 18 -8.45 -1.58 -12.30
N ILE A 19 -8.56 -0.25 -12.31
CA ILE A 19 -7.47 0.64 -12.74
C ILE A 19 -6.23 0.48 -11.85
N CYS A 20 -6.40 0.35 -10.53
CA CYS A 20 -5.30 0.09 -9.61
C CYS A 20 -4.58 -1.23 -9.92
N ILE A 21 -5.33 -2.29 -10.20
CA ILE A 21 -4.77 -3.60 -10.56
C ILE A 21 -3.98 -3.48 -11.87
N ILE A 22 -4.58 -2.92 -12.94
CA ILE A 22 -3.92 -2.75 -14.23
C ILE A 22 -2.65 -1.89 -14.08
N TYR A 23 -2.74 -0.81 -13.33
CA TYR A 23 -1.58 0.06 -13.10
C TYR A 23 -0.43 -0.71 -12.42
N ASN A 24 -0.71 -1.50 -11.39
CA ASN A 24 0.31 -2.29 -10.70
C ASN A 24 0.88 -3.41 -11.59
N LEU A 25 0.06 -4.05 -12.42
CA LEU A 25 0.51 -5.02 -13.43
C LEU A 25 1.48 -4.36 -14.42
N LEU A 26 1.09 -3.24 -15.02
CA LEU A 26 1.95 -2.48 -15.94
C LEU A 26 3.27 -2.06 -15.28
N LYS A 27 3.20 -1.60 -14.05
CA LYS A 27 4.38 -1.20 -13.26
C LYS A 27 5.35 -2.36 -13.07
N GLN A 28 4.84 -3.50 -12.71
CA GLN A 28 5.66 -4.66 -12.43
C GLN A 28 6.24 -5.30 -13.69
N LEU A 29 5.45 -5.33 -14.77
CA LEU A 29 5.91 -5.74 -16.09
C LEU A 29 7.09 -4.88 -16.54
N LEU A 30 7.00 -3.55 -16.41
CA LEU A 30 8.10 -2.65 -16.73
C LEU A 30 9.32 -2.89 -15.85
N ASN A 31 9.17 -3.10 -14.54
CA ASN A 31 10.29 -3.41 -13.66
C ASN A 31 11.03 -4.69 -14.08
N VAL A 32 10.30 -5.75 -14.42
CA VAL A 32 10.91 -6.99 -14.92
C VAL A 32 11.59 -6.77 -16.27
N PHE A 33 10.95 -6.00 -17.15
CA PHE A 33 11.49 -5.68 -18.47
C PHE A 33 12.82 -4.91 -18.35
N TYR A 34 12.90 -3.92 -17.44
CA TYR A 34 14.13 -3.20 -17.15
C TYR A 34 15.22 -4.08 -16.54
N GLY A 35 14.88 -4.85 -15.52
CA GLY A 35 15.85 -5.64 -14.78
C GLY A 35 16.44 -6.81 -15.58
N VAL A 36 15.69 -7.37 -16.53
CA VAL A 36 16.08 -8.58 -17.25
C VAL A 36 16.40 -8.28 -18.71
N TYR A 37 15.44 -7.70 -19.44
CA TYR A 37 15.54 -7.55 -20.89
C TYR A 37 16.53 -6.47 -21.31
N PHE A 38 16.44 -5.27 -20.72
CA PHE A 38 17.36 -4.18 -21.06
C PHE A 38 18.81 -4.48 -20.66
N LEU A 39 19.01 -5.07 -19.49
CA LEU A 39 20.35 -5.46 -19.06
C LEU A 39 20.99 -6.44 -20.04
N ARG A 40 20.22 -7.43 -20.48
CA ARG A 40 20.67 -8.39 -21.50
C ARG A 40 20.98 -7.70 -22.82
N LEU A 41 20.14 -6.76 -23.25
CA LEU A 41 20.29 -6.05 -24.51
C LEU A 41 21.59 -5.22 -24.52
N ILE A 42 21.90 -4.54 -23.41
CA ILE A 42 23.15 -3.81 -23.24
C ILE A 42 24.36 -4.76 -23.29
N LEU A 43 24.31 -5.87 -22.56
CA LEU A 43 25.40 -6.85 -22.54
C LEU A 43 25.67 -7.40 -23.93
N VAL A 44 24.65 -7.78 -24.69
CA VAL A 44 24.80 -8.31 -26.05
C VAL A 44 25.45 -7.28 -26.96
N HIS A 45 25.03 -6.00 -26.92
CA HIS A 45 25.65 -4.96 -27.78
C HIS A 45 27.10 -4.65 -27.38
N VAL A 46 27.43 -4.74 -26.09
CA VAL A 46 28.82 -4.53 -25.61
C VAL A 46 29.72 -5.69 -26.01
N GLU A 47 29.22 -6.92 -25.95
CA GLU A 47 30.00 -8.12 -26.25
C GLU A 47 30.17 -8.37 -27.77
N THR A 48 29.09 -8.18 -28.54
CA THR A 48 29.05 -8.59 -29.95
C THR A 48 29.49 -7.48 -30.89
N ASP A 49 28.92 -6.30 -30.75
CA ASP A 49 29.08 -5.23 -31.77
C ASP A 49 30.14 -4.19 -31.39
N ARG A 50 30.47 -4.08 -30.10
CA ARG A 50 31.33 -3.02 -29.53
C ARG A 50 30.94 -1.61 -30.01
N ASP A 51 29.71 -1.45 -30.46
CA ASP A 51 29.20 -0.18 -30.97
C ASP A 51 28.59 0.67 -29.83
N LEU A 52 29.38 1.63 -29.37
CA LEU A 52 28.97 2.58 -28.32
C LEU A 52 27.75 3.39 -28.71
N THR A 53 27.53 3.64 -30.00
CA THR A 53 26.38 4.41 -30.50
C THR A 53 25.06 3.64 -30.28
N ALA A 54 25.05 2.35 -30.57
CA ALA A 54 23.91 1.47 -30.33
C ALA A 54 23.57 1.39 -28.84
N VAL A 55 24.57 1.24 -27.97
CA VAL A 55 24.37 1.24 -26.51
C VAL A 55 23.80 2.56 -26.01
N LEU A 56 24.27 3.71 -26.53
CA LEU A 56 23.72 5.02 -26.17
C LEU A 56 22.26 5.17 -26.56
N TRP A 57 21.84 4.71 -27.73
CA TRP A 57 20.43 4.76 -28.17
C TRP A 57 19.55 3.87 -27.28
N VAL A 58 20.00 2.71 -26.88
CA VAL A 58 19.29 1.82 -25.94
C VAL A 58 19.12 2.51 -24.59
N LEU A 59 20.18 3.15 -24.06
CA LEU A 59 20.14 3.88 -22.78
C LEU A 59 19.20 5.10 -22.86
N LEU A 60 19.22 5.86 -23.96
CA LEU A 60 18.30 6.99 -24.16
C LEU A 60 16.84 6.53 -24.23
N GLY A 61 16.58 5.44 -24.96
CA GLY A 61 15.23 4.85 -25.02
C GLY A 61 14.75 4.39 -23.64
N MET A 62 15.60 3.74 -22.87
CA MET A 62 15.33 3.34 -21.51
C MET A 62 15.00 4.55 -20.61
N LEU A 63 15.80 5.61 -20.70
CA LEU A 63 15.60 6.83 -19.93
C LEU A 63 14.27 7.50 -20.29
N ALA A 64 13.94 7.60 -21.58
CA ALA A 64 12.69 8.19 -22.03
C ALA A 64 11.44 7.43 -21.50
N ILE A 65 11.47 6.10 -21.56
CA ILE A 65 10.38 5.26 -21.02
C ILE A 65 10.29 5.41 -19.50
N ASN A 66 11.43 5.44 -18.78
CA ASN A 66 11.45 5.64 -17.33
C ASN A 66 10.86 6.99 -16.93
N VAL A 67 11.22 8.05 -17.62
CA VAL A 67 10.70 9.40 -17.37
C VAL A 67 9.19 9.43 -17.61
N ALA A 68 8.70 8.92 -18.74
CA ALA A 68 7.28 8.86 -19.04
C ALA A 68 6.50 8.07 -17.98
N PHE A 69 7.05 6.93 -17.56
CA PHE A 69 6.41 6.10 -16.54
C PHE A 69 6.45 6.76 -15.15
N HIS A 70 7.51 7.47 -14.82
CA HIS A 70 7.61 8.21 -13.56
C HIS A 70 6.53 9.30 -13.46
N PHE A 71 6.25 10.03 -14.55
CA PHE A 71 5.13 10.97 -14.58
C PHE A 71 3.78 10.28 -14.35
N GLY A 72 3.56 9.12 -14.97
CA GLY A 72 2.37 8.30 -14.73
C GLY A 72 2.24 7.85 -13.26
N ASP A 73 3.34 7.41 -12.65
CA ASP A 73 3.40 6.99 -11.24
C ASP A 73 3.08 8.16 -10.28
N GLN A 74 3.63 9.34 -10.56
CA GLN A 74 3.32 10.56 -9.79
C GLN A 74 1.86 10.99 -9.94
N TYR A 75 1.32 10.94 -11.15
CA TYR A 75 -0.10 11.24 -11.38
C TYR A 75 -1.00 10.26 -10.63
N PHE A 76 -0.71 8.96 -10.69
CA PHE A 76 -1.47 7.93 -9.99
C PHE A 76 -1.44 8.12 -8.47
N LYS A 77 -0.27 8.40 -7.89
CA LYS A 77 -0.09 8.58 -6.45
C LYS A 77 -0.67 9.90 -5.93
N ASN A 78 -0.48 10.99 -6.67
CA ASN A 78 -0.78 12.34 -6.16
C ASN A 78 -2.19 12.82 -6.54
N VAL A 79 -2.79 12.25 -7.58
CA VAL A 79 -4.12 12.64 -8.05
C VAL A 79 -5.11 11.50 -7.87
N TYR A 80 -4.84 10.35 -8.44
CA TYR A 80 -5.82 9.27 -8.49
C TYR A 80 -6.08 8.62 -7.12
N THR A 81 -5.03 8.32 -6.39
CA THR A 81 -5.12 7.70 -5.06
C THR A 81 -5.83 8.59 -4.04
N PRO A 82 -5.52 9.91 -3.91
CA PRO A 82 -6.25 10.79 -3.00
C PRO A 82 -7.74 10.96 -3.37
N VAL A 83 -8.07 11.05 -4.65
CA VAL A 83 -9.48 11.10 -5.10
C VAL A 83 -10.24 9.85 -4.68
N PHE A 84 -9.65 8.69 -4.85
CA PHE A 84 -10.26 7.44 -4.38
C PHE A 84 -10.38 7.40 -2.86
N GLN A 85 -9.35 7.88 -2.14
CA GLN A 85 -9.37 7.96 -0.67
C GLN A 85 -10.52 8.84 -0.18
N THR A 86 -10.74 10.01 -0.77
CA THR A 86 -11.83 10.91 -0.39
C THR A 86 -13.20 10.26 -0.60
N LYS A 87 -13.41 9.58 -1.74
CA LYS A 87 -14.65 8.82 -1.99
C LYS A 87 -14.86 7.71 -0.97
N LEU A 88 -13.79 7.03 -0.60
CA LEU A 88 -13.82 5.96 0.39
C LEU A 88 -14.18 6.51 1.78
N GLU A 89 -13.54 7.60 2.18
CA GLU A 89 -13.82 8.28 3.45
C GLU A 89 -15.28 8.72 3.52
N GLN A 90 -15.78 9.38 2.48
CA GLN A 90 -17.19 9.81 2.41
C GLN A 90 -18.14 8.63 2.58
N TYR A 91 -17.96 7.57 1.82
CA TYR A 91 -18.82 6.37 1.92
C TYR A 91 -18.78 5.74 3.31
N LEU A 92 -17.62 5.71 3.94
CA LEU A 92 -17.46 5.14 5.28
C LEU A 92 -18.09 6.04 6.35
N TYR A 93 -17.92 7.35 6.23
CA TYR A 93 -18.55 8.30 7.15
C TYR A 93 -20.08 8.18 7.11
N GLU A 94 -20.68 8.13 5.91
CA GLU A 94 -22.11 7.92 5.74
C GLU A 94 -22.55 6.61 6.41
N MET A 95 -21.89 5.50 6.11
CA MET A 95 -22.22 4.18 6.65
C MET A 95 -22.06 4.10 8.18
N ILE A 96 -21.01 4.71 8.75
CA ILE A 96 -20.76 4.72 10.19
C ILE A 96 -21.77 5.63 10.89
N SER A 97 -22.08 6.79 10.30
CA SER A 97 -23.05 7.75 10.83
C SER A 97 -24.45 7.15 10.88
N ASP A 98 -24.90 6.51 9.79
CA ASP A 98 -26.19 5.84 9.73
C ASP A 98 -26.32 4.77 10.82
N ARG A 99 -25.27 3.96 10.99
CA ARG A 99 -25.24 2.93 12.03
C ARG A 99 -25.21 3.50 13.45
N ALA A 100 -24.54 4.64 13.64
CA ALA A 100 -24.49 5.31 14.93
C ALA A 100 -25.84 5.94 15.30
N ALA A 101 -26.62 6.39 14.31
CA ALA A 101 -27.96 6.93 14.52
C ALA A 101 -28.98 5.88 15.00
N ASP A 102 -28.76 4.60 14.63
CA ASP A 102 -29.63 3.48 15.05
C ASP A 102 -29.34 3.01 16.50
N VAL A 103 -28.26 3.52 17.15
CA VAL A 103 -27.88 3.09 18.50
C VAL A 103 -28.72 3.83 19.57
N PRO A 104 -29.29 3.11 20.56
CA PRO A 104 -30.01 3.72 21.67
C PRO A 104 -29.13 4.73 22.41
N TYR A 105 -29.76 5.84 22.88
CA TYR A 105 -29.05 6.95 23.53
C TYR A 105 -28.23 6.52 24.73
N ASP A 106 -28.70 5.56 25.52
CA ASP A 106 -28.00 5.05 26.71
C ASP A 106 -26.67 4.37 26.35
N GLN A 107 -26.60 3.70 25.19
CA GLN A 107 -25.36 3.09 24.69
C GLN A 107 -24.45 4.12 24.01
N TYR A 108 -25.05 5.09 23.33
CA TYR A 108 -24.30 6.16 22.66
C TYR A 108 -23.47 6.99 23.64
N CYS A 109 -24.01 7.26 24.85
CA CYS A 109 -23.33 8.02 25.90
C CYS A 109 -22.23 7.24 26.63
N GLN A 110 -22.08 5.94 26.39
CA GLN A 110 -21.04 5.15 27.03
C GLN A 110 -19.64 5.49 26.49
N PRO A 111 -18.64 5.69 27.36
CA PRO A 111 -17.27 5.99 26.95
C PRO A 111 -16.67 4.95 26.01
N GLU A 112 -17.07 3.68 26.18
CA GLU A 112 -16.62 2.57 25.34
C GLU A 112 -17.14 2.72 23.89
N PHE A 113 -18.40 3.08 23.71
CA PHE A 113 -18.99 3.33 22.41
C PHE A 113 -18.31 4.53 21.71
N LEU A 114 -18.16 5.64 22.41
CA LEU A 114 -17.48 6.83 21.86
C LEU A 114 -16.04 6.53 21.44
N ASN A 115 -15.31 5.76 22.23
CA ASN A 115 -13.96 5.30 21.88
C ASN A 115 -13.96 4.40 20.64
N LEU A 116 -14.94 3.50 20.52
CA LEU A 116 -15.10 2.64 19.36
C LEU A 116 -15.44 3.46 18.10
N TYR A 117 -16.39 4.37 18.23
CA TYR A 117 -16.83 5.26 17.15
C TYR A 117 -15.69 6.10 16.62
N GLN A 118 -14.93 6.77 17.48
CA GLN A 118 -13.78 7.56 17.10
C GLN A 118 -12.69 6.69 16.44
N ARG A 119 -12.44 5.50 16.99
CA ARG A 119 -11.47 4.56 16.43
C ARG A 119 -11.88 4.06 15.03
N LEU A 120 -13.18 3.86 14.80
CA LEU A 120 -13.71 3.48 13.49
C LEU A 120 -13.50 4.62 12.47
N LEU A 121 -13.82 5.85 12.84
CA LEU A 121 -13.62 7.00 11.97
C LEU A 121 -12.15 7.19 11.60
N ASP A 122 -11.22 7.11 12.56
CA ASP A 122 -9.81 7.43 12.35
C ASP A 122 -9.05 6.34 11.57
N ASN A 123 -9.39 5.07 11.78
CA ASN A 123 -8.57 3.96 11.28
C ASN A 123 -9.18 3.19 10.11
N THR A 124 -10.50 3.18 9.97
CA THR A 124 -11.15 2.30 8.98
C THR A 124 -10.80 2.71 7.55
N ALA A 125 -10.84 3.98 7.22
CA ALA A 125 -10.49 4.48 5.89
C ALA A 125 -9.04 4.16 5.53
N LYS A 126 -8.10 4.38 6.45
CA LYS A 126 -6.67 4.07 6.26
C LYS A 126 -6.44 2.58 6.03
N ASN A 127 -7.09 1.73 6.84
CA ASN A 127 -6.95 0.29 6.72
C ASN A 127 -7.51 -0.24 5.39
N ILE A 128 -8.64 0.27 4.95
CA ILE A 128 -9.24 -0.12 3.67
C ILE A 128 -8.38 0.36 2.49
N LEU A 129 -7.87 1.59 2.54
CA LEU A 129 -6.95 2.11 1.53
C LEU A 129 -5.66 1.27 1.44
N GLN A 130 -5.14 0.86 2.60
CA GLN A 130 -3.97 -0.03 2.64
C GLN A 130 -4.27 -1.40 2.03
N VAL A 131 -5.45 -1.97 2.29
CA VAL A 131 -5.88 -3.23 1.65
C VAL A 131 -6.03 -3.05 0.15
N TRP A 132 -6.62 -1.95 -0.31
CA TRP A 132 -6.77 -1.63 -1.73
C TRP A 132 -5.43 -1.56 -2.45
N ASN A 133 -4.45 -0.83 -1.89
CA ASN A 133 -3.09 -0.77 -2.43
C ASN A 133 -2.41 -2.16 -2.42
N SER A 134 -2.62 -2.94 -1.37
CA SER A 134 -2.04 -4.29 -1.24
C SER A 134 -2.58 -5.25 -2.29
N ILE A 135 -3.85 -5.14 -2.67
CA ILE A 135 -4.46 -5.96 -3.73
C ILE A 135 -3.71 -5.73 -5.05
N GLY A 136 -3.57 -4.47 -5.48
CA GLY A 136 -2.84 -4.14 -6.70
C GLY A 136 -1.40 -4.66 -6.67
N THR A 137 -0.71 -4.46 -5.55
CA THR A 137 0.68 -4.92 -5.38
C THR A 137 0.80 -6.45 -5.43
N LEU A 138 -0.16 -7.19 -4.84
CA LEU A 138 -0.16 -8.65 -4.88
C LEU A 138 -0.29 -9.19 -6.31
N PHE A 139 -1.19 -8.63 -7.11
CA PHE A 139 -1.33 -9.02 -8.51
C PHE A 139 -0.04 -8.76 -9.30
N GLY A 140 0.58 -7.59 -9.11
CA GLY A 140 1.85 -7.27 -9.75
C GLY A 140 2.99 -8.19 -9.32
N LEU A 141 3.06 -8.56 -8.04
CA LEU A 141 4.08 -9.50 -7.55
C LEU A 141 3.90 -10.91 -8.13
N VAL A 142 2.66 -11.40 -8.22
CA VAL A 142 2.37 -12.70 -8.85
C VAL A 142 2.79 -12.69 -10.31
N GLU A 143 2.46 -11.63 -11.05
CA GLU A 143 2.88 -11.47 -12.44
C GLU A 143 4.41 -11.48 -12.58
N ALA A 144 5.12 -10.65 -11.80
CA ALA A 144 6.57 -10.60 -11.82
C ALA A 144 7.20 -11.97 -11.52
N PHE A 145 6.65 -12.67 -10.54
CA PHE A 145 7.11 -13.99 -10.18
C PHE A 145 6.97 -14.98 -11.34
N VAL A 146 5.81 -15.00 -12.01
CA VAL A 146 5.55 -15.85 -13.17
C VAL A 146 6.51 -15.51 -14.32
N LEU A 147 6.72 -14.22 -14.62
CA LEU A 147 7.62 -13.79 -15.68
C LEU A 147 9.08 -14.18 -15.40
N ILE A 148 9.53 -14.00 -14.18
CA ILE A 148 10.89 -14.36 -13.75
C ILE A 148 11.09 -15.87 -13.83
N LEU A 149 10.13 -16.67 -13.33
CA LEU A 149 10.20 -18.13 -13.42
C LEU A 149 10.23 -18.62 -14.88
N PHE A 150 9.42 -18.02 -15.75
CA PHE A 150 9.40 -18.35 -17.16
C PHE A 150 10.75 -18.03 -17.84
N TYR A 151 11.37 -16.92 -17.48
CA TYR A 151 12.66 -16.52 -18.04
C TYR A 151 13.81 -17.40 -17.52
N ILE A 152 13.87 -17.63 -16.21
CA ILE A 152 14.91 -18.46 -15.57
C ILE A 152 14.77 -19.93 -16.00
N GLY A 153 13.53 -20.43 -16.10
CA GLY A 153 13.29 -21.82 -16.50
C GLY A 153 13.79 -22.18 -17.90
N LYS A 154 14.01 -21.18 -18.76
CA LYS A 154 14.64 -21.40 -20.06
C LYS A 154 16.16 -21.54 -19.99
N VAL A 155 16.77 -21.10 -18.90
CA VAL A 155 18.23 -21.09 -18.71
C VAL A 155 18.67 -22.28 -17.86
N ASP A 156 18.11 -22.44 -16.66
CA ASP A 156 18.47 -23.49 -15.74
C ASP A 156 17.36 -23.77 -14.71
N TRP A 157 16.98 -25.04 -14.58
CA TRP A 157 16.01 -25.48 -13.59
C TRP A 157 16.48 -25.27 -12.14
N PHE A 158 17.78 -25.44 -11.87
CA PHE A 158 18.32 -25.30 -10.52
C PHE A 158 18.22 -23.85 -10.00
N ALA A 159 18.35 -22.87 -10.88
CA ALA A 159 18.18 -21.46 -10.55
C ALA A 159 16.75 -21.13 -10.07
N ILE A 160 15.74 -21.85 -10.51
CA ILE A 160 14.36 -21.71 -10.02
C ILE A 160 14.29 -22.04 -8.52
N VAL A 161 14.87 -23.18 -8.12
CA VAL A 161 14.86 -23.62 -6.72
C VAL A 161 15.55 -22.58 -5.82
N LEU A 162 16.71 -22.08 -6.25
CA LEU A 162 17.45 -21.04 -5.52
C LEU A 162 16.65 -19.71 -5.40
N SER A 163 15.87 -19.33 -6.40
CA SER A 163 15.07 -18.10 -6.34
C SER A 163 13.82 -18.20 -5.45
N VAL A 164 13.29 -19.40 -5.22
CA VAL A 164 12.14 -19.63 -4.34
C VAL A 164 12.53 -19.60 -2.86
N LEU A 165 13.73 -20.02 -2.49
CA LEU A 165 14.19 -20.08 -1.10
C LEU A 165 14.09 -18.74 -0.34
N PRO A 166 14.55 -17.60 -0.87
CA PRO A 166 14.44 -16.30 -0.21
C PRO A 166 12.99 -15.87 0.00
N LEU A 167 12.08 -16.24 -0.90
CA LEU A 167 10.64 -15.93 -0.77
C LEU A 167 10.02 -16.65 0.41
N PHE A 168 10.33 -17.94 0.55
CA PHE A 168 9.87 -18.73 1.70
C PHE A 168 10.41 -18.18 3.03
N TYR A 169 11.71 -17.85 3.06
CA TYR A 169 12.31 -17.21 4.22
C TYR A 169 11.64 -15.87 4.58
N SER A 170 11.44 -15.01 3.59
CA SER A 170 10.77 -13.71 3.77
C SER A 170 9.34 -13.86 4.28
N TYR A 171 8.61 -14.88 3.80
CA TYR A 171 7.27 -15.17 4.30
C TYR A 171 7.26 -15.55 5.78
N VAL A 172 8.15 -16.45 6.20
CA VAL A 172 8.24 -16.91 7.59
C VAL A 172 8.63 -15.76 8.54
N VAL A 173 9.64 -14.97 8.14
CA VAL A 173 10.08 -13.81 8.91
C VAL A 173 9.00 -12.73 8.95
N GLY A 174 8.34 -12.46 7.82
CA GLY A 174 7.26 -11.49 7.73
C GLY A 174 6.05 -11.87 8.61
N ALA A 175 5.66 -13.14 8.64
CA ALA A 175 4.57 -13.63 9.47
C ALA A 175 4.88 -13.50 10.97
N LYS A 176 6.11 -13.79 11.39
CA LYS A 176 6.56 -13.56 12.78
C LYS A 176 6.60 -12.06 13.10
N GLY A 177 7.17 -11.25 12.23
CA GLY A 177 7.26 -9.80 12.39
C GLY A 177 5.88 -9.14 12.49
N ALA A 178 4.88 -9.63 11.76
CA ALA A 178 3.50 -9.13 11.86
C ALA A 178 2.88 -9.36 13.25
N LYS A 179 3.11 -10.54 13.86
CA LYS A 179 2.66 -10.84 15.24
C LYS A 179 3.29 -9.91 16.26
N TYR A 180 4.62 -9.70 16.20
CA TYR A 180 5.31 -8.78 17.08
C TYR A 180 4.84 -7.34 16.91
N ARG A 181 4.64 -6.89 15.68
CA ARG A 181 4.13 -5.55 15.38
C ARG A 181 2.72 -5.33 15.93
N HIS A 182 1.86 -6.34 15.82
CA HIS A 182 0.52 -6.27 16.38
C HIS A 182 0.55 -6.16 17.92
N ALA A 183 1.33 -6.97 18.60
CA ALA A 183 1.50 -6.91 20.06
C ALA A 183 2.09 -5.56 20.51
N PHE A 184 3.09 -5.06 19.79
CA PHE A 184 3.70 -3.77 20.05
C PHE A 184 2.71 -2.61 19.85
N ASN A 185 1.92 -2.61 18.78
CA ASN A 185 0.89 -1.59 18.55
C ASN A 185 -0.19 -1.60 19.63
N GLN A 186 -0.57 -2.78 20.14
CA GLN A 186 -1.49 -2.87 21.29
C GLN A 186 -0.89 -2.26 22.55
N ALA A 187 0.37 -2.54 22.84
CA ALA A 187 1.07 -1.98 24.00
C ALA A 187 1.22 -0.44 23.88
N LEU A 188 1.41 0.08 22.67
CA LEU A 188 1.52 1.53 22.44
C LEU A 188 0.19 2.28 22.52
N THR A 189 -0.95 1.62 22.50
CA THR A 189 -2.25 2.29 22.49
C THR A 189 -2.45 3.18 23.72
N PHE A 190 -2.10 2.68 24.91
CA PHE A 190 -2.23 3.43 26.16
C PHE A 190 -1.27 4.63 26.26
N PRO A 191 0.04 4.51 26.01
CA PRO A 191 0.97 5.62 26.01
C PRO A 191 0.62 6.70 24.97
N THR A 192 0.15 6.30 23.80
CA THR A 192 -0.27 7.23 22.75
C THR A 192 -1.47 8.07 23.17
N ARG A 193 -2.47 7.45 23.79
CA ARG A 193 -3.64 8.17 24.34
C ARG A 193 -3.23 9.17 25.41
N LYS A 194 -2.35 8.78 26.32
CA LYS A 194 -1.83 9.68 27.36
C LYS A 194 -1.09 10.88 26.76
N LYS A 195 -0.29 10.64 25.71
CA LYS A 195 0.41 11.69 24.97
C LYS A 195 -0.55 12.64 24.25
N GLU A 196 -1.58 12.10 23.60
CA GLU A 196 -2.60 12.92 22.91
C GLU A 196 -3.43 13.72 23.89
N TYR A 197 -3.81 13.15 25.02
CA TYR A 197 -4.50 13.87 26.08
C TYR A 197 -3.63 15.02 26.61
N ALA A 198 -2.38 14.76 26.94
CA ALA A 198 -1.45 15.80 27.36
C ALA A 198 -1.32 16.92 26.31
N LYS A 199 -1.20 16.58 25.02
CA LYS A 199 -1.18 17.58 23.94
C LYS A 199 -2.44 18.43 23.93
N ARG A 200 -3.64 17.84 24.06
CA ARG A 200 -4.91 18.56 24.09
C ARG A 200 -4.98 19.54 25.25
N VAL A 201 -4.54 19.12 26.42
CA VAL A 201 -4.51 19.98 27.62
C VAL A 201 -3.62 21.21 27.38
N PHE A 202 -2.47 21.06 26.73
CA PHE A 202 -1.59 22.20 26.42
C PHE A 202 -2.06 23.07 25.26
N TYR A 203 -2.86 22.54 24.34
CA TYR A 203 -3.21 23.24 23.11
C TYR A 203 -4.59 23.89 23.14
N LEU A 204 -5.53 23.39 23.95
CA LEU A 204 -6.90 23.90 23.98
C LEU A 204 -7.06 25.05 24.98
N PRO A 205 -7.65 26.20 24.58
CA PRO A 205 -7.82 27.36 25.44
C PRO A 205 -8.65 27.11 26.70
N GLN A 206 -9.53 26.12 26.67
CA GLN A 206 -10.38 25.75 27.81
C GLN A 206 -9.58 25.26 29.03
N TYR A 207 -8.39 24.70 28.84
CA TYR A 207 -7.51 24.24 29.92
C TYR A 207 -6.48 25.30 30.34
N ALA A 208 -6.47 26.48 29.71
CA ALA A 208 -5.49 27.52 29.99
C ALA A 208 -5.55 28.05 31.44
N LYS A 209 -6.74 28.01 32.08
CA LYS A 209 -6.87 28.40 33.50
C LYS A 209 -6.22 27.37 34.43
N GLU A 210 -6.42 26.09 34.19
CA GLU A 210 -5.85 25.00 35.02
C GLU A 210 -4.32 24.96 34.91
N LEU A 211 -3.78 25.22 33.72
CA LEU A 211 -2.33 25.26 33.50
C LEU A 211 -1.62 26.46 34.16
N ARG A 212 -2.36 27.56 34.46
CA ARG A 212 -1.79 28.74 35.12
C ARG A 212 -1.90 28.68 36.64
N THR A 213 -2.72 27.76 37.17
CA THR A 213 -2.96 27.62 38.62
C THR A 213 -2.14 26.49 39.26
N THR A 214 -1.41 25.71 38.43
CA THR A 214 -0.49 24.68 38.86
C THR A 214 0.96 25.16 38.71
#